data_8af4fa60279b78ab371f8f8b8abc99e6
#
_entry.id   8af4fa60279b78ab371f8f8b8abc99e6
#
_cell.length_a   1.000
_cell.length_b   1.000
_cell.length_c   1.000
_cell.angle_alpha   90.00
_cell.angle_beta   90.00
_cell.angle_gamma   90.00
#
_symmetry.space_group_name_H-M   'P 1'
#
loop_
_entity.id
_entity.type
_entity.pdbx_description
1 polymer ?
#
loop_
_entity_poly.entity_id
_entity_poly.type
_entity_poly.pdbx_seq_one_letter_code
_entity_poly.pdbx_strand_id
1 'polypeptide(L)'
;SRYGGLKQLDGLGPNGETIMDYSIFDAIKAGFGKIVFIIRKDFENDFREKILNKYEGHIPAELCFQSIDALPEGFTCPEGREKPWGTNHAVLMAKDVVNEPFCVINCDDFYNRDAFQVIGKFLSELPEDSKNAYAMVGFRVGNTLSENGTVARGICSTDEAGNLTTVVERTEIMRVNGPVCYKDE
;
A
#
# COMPACT_ATOMS: atom_id res chain seq x y z
N SER A 1 18.13 -2.33 2.56
CA SER A 1 17.94 -1.52 1.35
C SER A 1 19.32 -1.13 0.79
N ARG A 2 19.47 -1.11 -0.54
CA ARG A 2 20.74 -0.73 -1.21
C ARG A 2 21.03 0.78 -1.14
N TYR A 3 20.12 1.57 -0.58
CA TYR A 3 20.23 3.01 -0.39
C TYR A 3 20.06 3.33 1.09
N GLY A 4 20.98 4.09 1.67
CA GLY A 4 21.03 4.45 3.09
C GLY A 4 20.04 5.54 3.52
N GLY A 5 18.92 5.75 2.80
CA GLY A 5 17.92 6.76 3.08
C GLY A 5 16.50 6.23 2.87
N LEU A 6 15.51 7.04 3.26
CA LEU A 6 14.09 6.81 3.00
C LEU A 6 13.81 7.06 1.51
N LYS A 7 13.92 6.03 0.67
CA LYS A 7 13.59 6.11 -0.78
C LYS A 7 12.21 6.69 -1.06
N GLN A 8 11.29 6.51 -0.14
CA GLN A 8 9.93 7.01 -0.23
C GLN A 8 9.85 8.56 -0.23
N LEU A 9 10.95 9.22 0.15
CA LEU A 9 11.05 10.68 0.20
C LEU A 9 11.76 11.27 -1.01
N ASP A 10 12.26 10.45 -1.93
CA ASP A 10 12.93 10.93 -3.14
C ASP A 10 11.89 11.49 -4.11
N GLY A 11 12.07 12.76 -4.48
CA GLY A 11 11.22 13.42 -5.47
C GLY A 11 11.51 12.90 -6.87
N LEU A 12 10.47 12.40 -7.53
CA LEU A 12 10.51 11.87 -8.90
C LEU A 12 9.76 12.76 -9.88
N GLY A 13 8.84 13.58 -9.37
CA GLY A 13 8.07 14.51 -10.18
C GLY A 13 8.84 15.77 -10.58
N PRO A 14 8.32 16.54 -11.56
CA PRO A 14 9.00 17.72 -12.10
C PRO A 14 9.23 18.83 -11.07
N ASN A 15 8.47 18.88 -9.97
CA ASN A 15 8.65 19.85 -8.88
C ASN A 15 9.10 19.16 -7.58
N GLY A 16 9.61 17.93 -7.65
CA GLY A 16 10.07 17.17 -6.50
C GLY A 16 8.97 16.36 -5.80
N GLU A 17 7.84 16.10 -6.47
CA GLU A 17 6.80 15.24 -5.93
C GLU A 17 7.30 13.80 -5.81
N THR A 18 6.93 13.16 -4.70
CA THR A 18 7.19 11.73 -4.46
C THR A 18 6.07 10.87 -5.10
N ILE A 19 6.27 9.55 -5.24
CA ILE A 19 5.21 8.62 -5.65
C ILE A 19 4.00 8.73 -4.72
N MET A 20 4.24 8.90 -3.43
CA MET A 20 3.22 9.05 -2.42
C MET A 20 2.38 10.33 -2.61
N ASP A 21 2.98 11.44 -3.05
CA ASP A 21 2.26 12.68 -3.33
C ASP A 21 1.21 12.48 -4.44
N TYR A 22 1.55 11.73 -5.50
CA TYR A 22 0.60 11.36 -6.55
C TYR A 22 -0.53 10.48 -6.02
N SER A 23 -0.20 9.47 -5.21
CA SER A 23 -1.21 8.59 -4.60
C SER A 23 -2.18 9.35 -3.71
N ILE A 24 -1.67 10.28 -2.90
CA ILE A 24 -2.50 11.12 -2.01
C ILE A 24 -3.39 12.07 -2.82
N PHE A 25 -2.85 12.70 -3.85
CA PHE A 25 -3.62 13.55 -4.75
C PHE A 25 -4.79 12.78 -5.38
N ASP A 26 -4.52 11.59 -5.92
CA ASP A 26 -5.54 10.75 -6.55
C ASP A 26 -6.56 10.22 -5.52
N ALA A 27 -6.14 9.90 -4.31
CA ALA A 27 -7.03 9.51 -3.21
C ALA A 27 -8.00 10.65 -2.83
N ILE A 28 -7.49 11.88 -2.68
CA ILE A 28 -8.33 13.07 -2.41
C ILE A 28 -9.36 13.25 -3.53
N LYS A 29 -8.95 13.13 -4.80
CA LYS A 29 -9.84 13.23 -5.96
C LYS A 29 -10.88 12.11 -6.03
N ALA A 30 -10.58 10.95 -5.45
CA ALA A 30 -11.51 9.82 -5.35
C ALA A 30 -12.44 9.90 -4.11
N GLY A 31 -12.31 10.94 -3.28
CA GLY A 31 -13.21 11.20 -2.16
C GLY A 31 -12.71 10.68 -0.80
N PHE A 32 -11.47 10.23 -0.70
CA PHE A 32 -10.89 9.88 0.61
C PHE A 32 -10.70 11.14 1.46
N GLY A 33 -11.20 11.11 2.70
CA GLY A 33 -11.25 12.25 3.60
C GLY A 33 -10.18 12.28 4.67
N LYS A 34 -9.36 11.23 4.79
CA LYS A 34 -8.30 11.13 5.81
C LYS A 34 -7.17 10.23 5.32
N ILE A 35 -5.95 10.54 5.77
CA ILE A 35 -4.77 9.71 5.56
C ILE A 35 -4.20 9.27 6.90
N VAL A 36 -3.80 8.01 6.98
CA VAL A 36 -3.06 7.48 8.14
C VAL A 36 -1.74 6.91 7.64
N PHE A 37 -0.65 7.50 8.09
CA PHE A 37 0.68 7.01 7.79
C PHE A 37 1.15 6.06 8.89
N ILE A 38 1.64 4.90 8.49
CA ILE A 38 2.20 3.91 9.41
C ILE A 38 3.70 3.89 9.20
N ILE A 39 4.43 4.37 10.20
CA ILE A 39 5.89 4.53 10.15
C ILE A 39 6.55 3.93 11.38
N ARG A 40 7.86 3.83 11.38
CA ARG A 40 8.64 3.56 12.59
C ARG A 40 8.79 4.84 13.40
N LYS A 41 8.81 4.73 14.71
CA LYS A 41 8.88 5.88 15.63
C LYS A 41 10.16 6.73 15.44
N ASP A 42 11.27 6.10 15.10
CA ASP A 42 12.56 6.77 14.88
C ASP A 42 12.56 7.73 13.66
N PHE A 43 11.59 7.60 12.75
CA PHE A 43 11.42 8.49 11.60
C PHE A 43 10.42 9.62 11.83
N GLU A 44 9.81 9.75 13.01
CA GLU A 44 8.71 10.68 13.23
C GLU A 44 9.06 12.12 12.90
N ASN A 45 10.17 12.63 13.43
CA ASN A 45 10.55 14.05 13.25
C ASN A 45 10.79 14.38 11.78
N ASP A 46 11.61 13.57 11.10
CA ASP A 46 11.90 13.74 9.69
C ASP A 46 10.64 13.63 8.82
N PHE A 47 9.74 12.70 9.17
CA PHE A 47 8.49 12.49 8.44
C PHE A 47 7.52 13.67 8.62
N ARG A 48 7.39 14.18 9.84
CA ARG A 48 6.58 15.38 10.11
C ARG A 48 7.08 16.58 9.31
N GLU A 49 8.36 16.86 9.37
CA GLU A 49 8.96 18.02 8.70
C GLU A 49 8.88 17.92 7.17
N LYS A 50 9.22 16.76 6.60
CA LYS A 50 9.38 16.62 5.15
C LYS A 50 8.12 16.21 4.42
N ILE A 51 7.19 15.53 5.10
CA ILE A 51 6.03 14.91 4.48
C ILE A 51 4.72 15.44 5.04
N LEU A 52 4.49 15.30 6.36
CA LEU A 52 3.19 15.60 6.95
C LEU A 52 2.78 17.06 6.73
N ASN A 53 3.72 17.99 6.87
CA ASN A 53 3.49 19.41 6.68
C ASN A 53 3.01 19.78 5.26
N LYS A 54 3.33 18.96 4.25
CA LYS A 54 2.86 19.18 2.86
C LYS A 54 1.34 19.06 2.74
N TYR A 55 0.71 18.25 3.61
CA TYR A 55 -0.72 17.96 3.52
C TYR A 55 -1.56 18.79 4.48
N GLU A 56 -0.92 19.63 5.31
CA GLU A 56 -1.60 20.54 6.22
C GLU A 56 -2.55 21.46 5.44
N GLY A 57 -3.83 21.50 5.86
CA GLY A 57 -4.87 22.27 5.17
C GLY A 57 -5.43 21.63 3.88
N HIS A 58 -4.87 20.51 3.41
CA HIS A 58 -5.36 19.79 2.24
C HIS A 58 -6.20 18.57 2.59
N ILE A 59 -5.77 17.79 3.57
CA ILE A 59 -6.45 16.60 4.06
C ILE A 59 -5.98 16.29 5.50
N PRO A 60 -6.89 15.89 6.41
CA PRO A 60 -6.52 15.38 7.72
C PRO A 60 -5.55 14.20 7.60
N ALA A 61 -4.44 14.27 8.32
CA ALA A 61 -3.40 13.26 8.28
C ALA A 61 -2.94 12.88 9.70
N GLU A 62 -2.86 11.58 9.97
CA GLU A 62 -2.44 11.03 11.27
C GLU A 62 -1.23 10.12 11.12
N LEU A 63 -0.44 9.98 12.19
CA LEU A 63 0.68 9.05 12.27
C LEU A 63 0.36 7.90 13.23
N CYS A 64 0.61 6.68 12.78
CA CYS A 64 0.66 5.48 13.61
C CYS A 64 2.06 4.91 13.58
N PHE A 65 2.46 4.25 14.66
CA PHE A 65 3.81 3.74 14.80
C PHE A 65 3.83 2.22 14.87
N GLN A 66 4.56 1.60 13.94
CA GLN A 66 4.85 0.19 14.00
C GLN A 66 6.07 -0.05 14.89
N SER A 67 5.91 -0.85 15.94
CA SER A 67 6.99 -1.35 16.79
C SER A 67 6.95 -2.86 16.82
N ILE A 68 8.12 -3.50 16.95
CA ILE A 68 8.23 -4.96 17.06
C ILE A 68 7.58 -5.51 18.33
N ASP A 69 7.46 -4.66 19.36
CA ASP A 69 6.87 -5.01 20.66
C ASP A 69 5.37 -4.75 20.74
N ALA A 70 4.80 -4.03 19.76
CA ALA A 70 3.38 -3.72 19.72
C ALA A 70 2.57 -4.91 19.17
N LEU A 71 2.42 -5.95 19.99
CA LEU A 71 1.76 -7.19 19.61
C LEU A 71 0.40 -7.32 20.30
N PRO A 72 -0.54 -8.08 19.70
CA PRO A 72 -1.79 -8.44 20.36
C PRO A 72 -1.55 -9.21 21.66
N GLU A 73 -2.56 -9.19 22.55
CA GLU A 73 -2.51 -9.95 23.80
C GLU A 73 -2.21 -11.44 23.55
N GLY A 74 -1.35 -12.01 24.38
CA GLY A 74 -0.92 -13.40 24.26
C GLY A 74 0.28 -13.65 23.33
N PHE A 75 0.77 -12.61 22.64
CA PHE A 75 1.97 -12.71 21.81
C PHE A 75 3.15 -11.94 22.40
N THR A 76 4.33 -12.48 22.26
CA THR A 76 5.58 -11.85 22.71
C THR A 76 6.56 -11.79 21.55
N CYS A 77 7.37 -10.73 21.51
CA CYS A 77 8.43 -10.62 20.53
C CYS A 77 9.55 -11.63 20.86
N PRO A 78 9.95 -12.48 19.89
CA PRO A 78 11.10 -13.37 20.10
C PRO A 78 12.36 -12.58 20.41
N GLU A 79 13.18 -13.12 21.29
CA GLU A 79 14.48 -12.54 21.63
C GLU A 79 15.37 -12.39 20.39
N GLY A 80 16.02 -11.23 20.25
CA GLY A 80 16.91 -10.93 19.12
C GLY A 80 16.21 -10.56 17.82
N ARG A 81 14.86 -10.39 17.81
CA ARG A 81 14.18 -9.92 16.61
C ARG A 81 14.41 -8.42 16.38
N GLU A 82 14.99 -8.08 15.25
CA GLU A 82 15.22 -6.70 14.83
C GLU A 82 14.32 -6.26 13.65
N LYS A 83 13.88 -7.25 12.84
CA LYS A 83 13.06 -6.95 11.66
C LYS A 83 11.61 -6.63 12.04
N PRO A 84 11.00 -5.60 11.43
CA PRO A 84 9.58 -5.33 11.58
C PRO A 84 8.72 -6.56 11.21
N TRP A 85 7.52 -6.60 11.75
CA TRP A 85 6.49 -7.53 11.31
C TRP A 85 5.97 -7.12 9.93
N GLY A 86 5.23 -8.02 9.28
CA GLY A 86 4.70 -7.79 7.94
C GLY A 86 3.62 -6.70 7.85
N THR A 87 3.08 -6.52 6.65
CA THR A 87 2.10 -5.46 6.32
C THR A 87 0.82 -5.54 7.16
N ASN A 88 0.31 -6.74 7.44
CA ASN A 88 -0.88 -6.90 8.31
C ASN A 88 -0.66 -6.33 9.71
N HIS A 89 0.52 -6.52 10.27
CA HIS A 89 0.84 -5.93 11.56
C HIS A 89 0.92 -4.40 11.48
N ALA A 90 1.46 -3.85 10.41
CA ALA A 90 1.45 -2.41 10.20
C ALA A 90 0.01 -1.86 10.17
N VAL A 91 -0.88 -2.48 9.42
CA VAL A 91 -2.30 -2.09 9.35
C VAL A 91 -2.97 -2.16 10.73
N LEU A 92 -2.65 -3.18 11.53
CA LEU A 92 -3.17 -3.34 12.88
C LEU A 92 -2.83 -2.15 13.80
N MET A 93 -1.72 -1.46 13.56
CA MET A 93 -1.34 -0.27 14.35
C MET A 93 -2.31 0.91 14.16
N ALA A 94 -3.10 0.90 13.10
CA ALA A 94 -4.08 1.94 12.82
C ALA A 94 -5.49 1.66 13.39
N LYS A 95 -5.69 0.53 14.09
CA LYS A 95 -7.01 0.06 14.58
C LYS A 95 -7.76 1.05 15.44
N ASP A 96 -7.04 1.90 16.18
CA ASP A 96 -7.64 2.84 17.14
C ASP A 96 -7.92 4.22 16.50
N VAL A 97 -7.46 4.46 15.28
CA VAL A 97 -7.62 5.73 14.56
C VAL A 97 -8.42 5.62 13.26
N VAL A 98 -8.64 4.40 12.79
CA VAL A 98 -9.44 4.13 11.58
C VAL A 98 -10.74 3.44 11.98
N ASN A 99 -11.85 4.15 11.84
CA ASN A 99 -13.19 3.65 12.17
C ASN A 99 -14.12 3.63 10.95
N GLU A 100 -13.63 4.06 9.82
CA GLU A 100 -14.34 4.13 8.53
C GLU A 100 -13.85 3.03 7.58
N PRO A 101 -14.60 2.72 6.50
CA PRO A 101 -14.06 1.92 5.41
C PRO A 101 -12.76 2.52 4.88
N PHE A 102 -11.75 1.72 4.67
CA PHE A 102 -10.40 2.20 4.36
C PHE A 102 -9.73 1.40 3.24
N CYS A 103 -8.76 2.01 2.59
CA CYS A 103 -7.88 1.39 1.61
C CYS A 103 -6.44 1.37 2.15
N VAL A 104 -5.72 0.30 1.90
CA VAL A 104 -4.29 0.16 2.21
C VAL A 104 -3.49 0.23 0.94
N ILE A 105 -2.46 1.07 0.93
CA ILE A 105 -1.51 1.19 -0.19
C ILE A 105 -0.06 1.16 0.34
N ASN A 106 0.87 0.77 -0.51
CA ASN A 106 2.29 0.99 -0.26
C ASN A 106 2.68 2.40 -0.69
N CYS A 107 3.54 3.05 0.06
CA CYS A 107 3.94 4.43 -0.21
C CYS A 107 4.92 4.60 -1.39
N ASP A 108 5.49 3.50 -1.87
CA ASP A 108 6.48 3.43 -2.95
C ASP A 108 5.97 2.75 -4.24
N ASP A 109 4.68 2.43 -4.28
CA ASP A 109 4.00 1.90 -5.46
C ASP A 109 3.14 2.99 -6.14
N PHE A 110 3.14 3.01 -7.46
CA PHE A 110 2.28 3.89 -8.26
C PHE A 110 1.03 3.15 -8.73
N TYR A 111 -0.14 3.58 -8.24
CA TYR A 111 -1.43 2.90 -8.49
C TYR A 111 -2.24 3.50 -9.63
N ASN A 112 -1.94 4.75 -10.02
CA ASN A 112 -2.73 5.53 -10.97
C ASN A 112 -4.14 5.89 -10.44
N ARG A 113 -4.70 6.95 -11.02
CA ARG A 113 -5.99 7.56 -10.67
C ARG A 113 -7.16 6.56 -10.67
N ASP A 114 -7.23 5.72 -11.70
CA ASP A 114 -8.37 4.80 -11.88
C ASP A 114 -8.47 3.79 -10.72
N ALA A 115 -7.36 3.36 -10.16
CA ALA A 115 -7.36 2.45 -9.02
C ALA A 115 -8.04 3.08 -7.80
N PHE A 116 -7.73 4.35 -7.50
CA PHE A 116 -8.37 5.08 -6.39
C PHE A 116 -9.86 5.32 -6.64
N GLN A 117 -10.26 5.63 -7.89
CA GLN A 117 -11.67 5.80 -8.23
C GLN A 117 -12.47 4.50 -8.04
N VAL A 118 -11.93 3.37 -8.51
CA VAL A 118 -12.58 2.06 -8.39
C VAL A 118 -12.74 1.66 -6.94
N ILE A 119 -11.67 1.72 -6.14
CA ILE A 119 -11.75 1.31 -4.74
C ILE A 119 -12.54 2.31 -3.90
N GLY A 120 -12.42 3.61 -4.16
CA GLY A 120 -13.19 4.65 -3.48
C GLY A 120 -14.70 4.51 -3.72
N LYS A 121 -15.09 4.21 -4.97
CA LYS A 121 -16.49 3.91 -5.30
C LYS A 121 -16.99 2.69 -4.52
N PHE A 122 -16.26 1.57 -4.54
CA PHE A 122 -16.62 0.38 -3.79
C PHE A 122 -16.84 0.69 -2.30
N LEU A 123 -15.90 1.39 -1.67
CA LEU A 123 -15.99 1.72 -0.25
C LEU A 123 -17.16 2.65 0.08
N SER A 124 -17.47 3.60 -0.80
CA SER A 124 -18.59 4.55 -0.61
C SER A 124 -19.97 3.92 -0.81
N GLU A 125 -20.06 2.81 -1.53
CA GLU A 125 -21.30 2.07 -1.79
C GLU A 125 -21.56 0.96 -0.75
N LEU A 126 -20.64 0.74 0.20
CA LEU A 126 -20.85 -0.25 1.26
C LEU A 126 -22.00 0.18 2.19
N PRO A 127 -22.92 -0.73 2.54
CA PRO A 127 -23.90 -0.48 3.59
C PRO A 127 -23.23 -0.12 4.92
N GLU A 128 -23.86 0.75 5.72
CA GLU A 128 -23.32 1.21 7.01
C GLU A 128 -23.06 0.06 8.01
N ASP A 129 -23.84 -1.02 7.91
CA ASP A 129 -23.71 -2.22 8.75
C ASP A 129 -22.82 -3.31 8.12
N SER A 130 -22.18 -3.00 6.99
CA SER A 130 -21.33 -3.93 6.26
C SER A 130 -20.15 -4.38 7.12
N LYS A 131 -20.00 -5.68 7.27
CA LYS A 131 -18.88 -6.31 7.99
C LYS A 131 -18.18 -7.31 7.08
N ASN A 132 -16.86 -7.35 7.18
CA ASN A 132 -16.05 -8.32 6.44
C ASN A 132 -16.21 -8.22 4.91
N ALA A 133 -16.46 -7.01 4.40
CA ALA A 133 -16.41 -6.74 2.97
C ALA A 133 -14.98 -6.34 2.60
N TYR A 134 -14.37 -7.09 1.69
CA TYR A 134 -13.01 -6.88 1.24
C TYR A 134 -12.99 -6.74 -0.27
N ALA A 135 -12.14 -5.86 -0.77
CA ALA A 135 -11.90 -5.69 -2.20
C ALA A 135 -10.43 -5.40 -2.46
N MET A 136 -10.00 -5.66 -3.66
CA MET A 136 -8.68 -5.25 -4.14
C MET A 136 -8.77 -4.82 -5.61
N VAL A 137 -7.91 -3.89 -6.00
CA VAL A 137 -7.77 -3.50 -7.40
C VAL A 137 -6.70 -4.37 -8.04
N GLY A 138 -7.12 -5.21 -9.00
CA GLY A 138 -6.20 -6.02 -9.78
C GLY A 138 -5.61 -5.25 -10.96
N PHE A 139 -4.32 -5.39 -11.19
CA PHE A 139 -3.62 -4.81 -12.32
C PHE A 139 -3.29 -5.90 -13.35
N ARG A 140 -3.39 -5.58 -14.63
CA ARG A 140 -2.94 -6.50 -15.68
C ARG A 140 -1.43 -6.69 -15.56
N VAL A 141 -0.98 -7.93 -15.41
CA VAL A 141 0.43 -8.26 -15.19
C VAL A 141 1.34 -7.65 -16.25
N GLY A 142 0.90 -7.61 -17.51
CA GLY A 142 1.64 -7.00 -18.60
C GLY A 142 1.96 -5.51 -18.44
N ASN A 143 1.21 -4.79 -17.58
CA ASN A 143 1.44 -3.38 -17.25
C ASN A 143 2.33 -3.20 -16.01
N THR A 144 2.76 -4.28 -15.36
CA THR A 144 3.55 -4.26 -14.13
C THR A 144 4.95 -4.86 -14.31
N LEU A 145 5.34 -5.10 -15.55
CA LEU A 145 6.65 -5.66 -15.90
C LEU A 145 7.75 -4.60 -15.81
N SER A 146 8.98 -5.06 -15.67
CA SER A 146 10.19 -4.24 -15.73
C SER A 146 10.91 -4.46 -17.05
N GLU A 147 11.46 -3.38 -17.60
CA GLU A 147 12.38 -3.47 -18.75
C GLU A 147 13.79 -3.95 -18.33
N ASN A 148 14.09 -3.89 -17.03
CA ASN A 148 15.41 -4.15 -16.46
C ASN A 148 15.50 -5.49 -15.73
N GLY A 149 14.69 -6.48 -16.11
CA GLY A 149 14.73 -7.82 -15.53
C GLY A 149 13.35 -8.40 -15.22
N THR A 150 13.34 -9.51 -14.51
CA THR A 150 12.14 -10.22 -14.12
C THR A 150 11.49 -9.58 -12.90
N VAL A 151 10.18 -9.80 -12.73
CA VAL A 151 9.41 -9.37 -11.55
C VAL A 151 8.73 -10.56 -10.88
N ALA A 152 8.39 -10.40 -9.61
CA ALA A 152 7.51 -11.32 -8.87
C ALA A 152 6.16 -10.64 -8.62
N ARG A 153 5.05 -11.39 -8.81
CA ARG A 153 3.69 -10.89 -8.62
C ARG A 153 2.78 -11.98 -8.07
N GLY A 154 1.82 -11.58 -7.23
CA GLY A 154 0.67 -12.42 -6.90
C GLY A 154 -0.30 -12.45 -8.07
N ILE A 155 -0.37 -13.56 -8.78
CA ILE A 155 -1.31 -13.74 -9.88
C ILE A 155 -2.66 -14.14 -9.31
N CYS A 156 -3.65 -13.30 -9.56
CA CYS A 156 -5.00 -13.45 -9.06
C CYS A 156 -5.89 -14.17 -10.08
N SER A 157 -6.75 -15.06 -9.61
CA SER A 157 -7.87 -15.63 -10.39
C SER A 157 -9.19 -15.20 -9.77
N THR A 158 -10.20 -14.99 -10.61
CA THR A 158 -11.54 -14.60 -10.18
C THR A 158 -12.57 -15.56 -10.75
N ASP A 159 -13.73 -15.65 -10.08
CA ASP A 159 -14.91 -16.28 -10.62
C ASP A 159 -15.64 -15.36 -11.63
N GLU A 160 -16.74 -15.83 -12.21
CA GLU A 160 -17.55 -15.07 -13.18
C GLU A 160 -18.17 -13.78 -12.57
N ALA A 161 -18.36 -13.74 -11.26
CA ALA A 161 -18.87 -12.58 -10.54
C ALA A 161 -17.77 -11.58 -10.16
N GLY A 162 -16.50 -11.91 -10.44
CA GLY A 162 -15.35 -11.08 -10.11
C GLY A 162 -14.82 -11.27 -8.70
N ASN A 163 -15.28 -12.27 -7.95
CA ASN A 163 -14.73 -12.56 -6.63
C ASN A 163 -13.37 -13.25 -6.76
N LEU A 164 -12.44 -12.84 -5.92
CA LEU A 164 -11.11 -13.44 -5.84
C LEU A 164 -11.21 -14.91 -5.39
N THR A 165 -10.71 -15.84 -6.19
CA THR A 165 -10.70 -17.27 -5.88
C THR A 165 -9.33 -17.75 -5.43
N THR A 166 -8.24 -17.26 -6.07
CA THR A 166 -6.88 -17.65 -5.73
C THR A 166 -5.90 -16.48 -5.92
N VAL A 167 -4.82 -16.51 -5.15
CA VAL A 167 -3.62 -15.69 -5.36
C VAL A 167 -2.43 -16.62 -5.33
N VAL A 168 -1.68 -16.68 -6.42
CA VAL A 168 -0.47 -17.50 -6.53
C VAL A 168 0.72 -16.60 -6.82
N GLU A 169 1.70 -16.59 -5.93
CA GLU A 169 2.95 -15.87 -6.19
C GLU A 169 3.71 -16.55 -7.34
N ARG A 170 4.02 -15.77 -8.38
CA ARG A 170 4.87 -16.18 -9.48
C ARG A 170 6.10 -15.31 -9.52
N THR A 171 7.24 -15.93 -9.69
CA THR A 171 8.53 -15.27 -9.79
C THR A 171 9.04 -15.32 -11.23
N GLU A 172 10.10 -14.58 -11.50
CA GLU A 172 10.74 -14.54 -12.82
C GLU A 172 9.77 -14.24 -13.99
N ILE A 173 8.79 -13.36 -13.74
CA ILE A 173 7.83 -12.96 -14.78
C ILE A 173 8.48 -11.95 -15.71
N MET A 174 8.39 -12.19 -17.02
CA MET A 174 8.94 -11.32 -18.07
C MET A 174 8.21 -11.51 -19.39
N ARG A 175 8.46 -10.63 -20.36
CA ARG A 175 8.07 -10.89 -21.76
C ARG A 175 9.11 -11.75 -22.48
N VAL A 176 8.64 -12.78 -23.15
CA VAL A 176 9.48 -13.63 -24.00
C VAL A 176 8.85 -13.65 -25.38
N ASN A 177 9.47 -13.01 -26.35
CA ASN A 177 8.99 -12.94 -27.75
C ASN A 177 7.52 -12.46 -27.91
N GLY A 178 7.06 -11.59 -27.01
CA GLY A 178 5.70 -11.02 -27.01
C GLY A 178 4.82 -11.42 -25.83
N PRO A 179 4.53 -12.71 -25.56
CA PRO A 179 3.73 -13.12 -24.41
C PRO A 179 4.44 -12.87 -23.07
N VAL A 180 3.63 -12.72 -22.04
CA VAL A 180 4.10 -12.66 -20.64
C VAL A 180 4.22 -14.10 -20.14
N CYS A 181 5.40 -14.45 -19.67
CA CYS A 181 5.73 -15.79 -19.18
C CYS A 181 6.29 -15.69 -17.77
N TYR A 182 6.22 -16.78 -17.05
CA TYR A 182 6.92 -17.00 -15.78
C TYR A 182 7.63 -18.35 -15.84
N LYS A 183 8.62 -18.55 -14.98
CA LYS A 183 9.30 -19.83 -14.88
C LYS A 183 8.46 -20.76 -13.99
N ASP A 184 8.07 -21.91 -14.52
CA ASP A 184 7.57 -23.03 -13.73
C ASP A 184 8.74 -23.70 -12.98
N GLU A 185 8.48 -24.13 -11.75
CA GLU A 185 9.45 -24.91 -10.97
C GLU A 185 9.61 -26.34 -11.50
#